data_76f9f154af61ab2a8870934f8c01582d
#
_entry.id   76f9f154af61ab2a8870934f8c01582d
#
_cell.length_a   1.000
_cell.length_b   1.000
_cell.length_c   1.000
_cell.angle_alpha   90.00
_cell.angle_beta   90.00
_cell.angle_gamma   90.00
#
_symmetry.space_group_name_H-M   'P 1'
#
loop_
_entity.id
_entity.type
_entity.pdbx_description
1 polymer ?
#
loop_
_entity_poly.entity_id
_entity_poly.type
_entity_poly.pdbx_seq_one_letter_code
_entity_poly.pdbx_strand_id
1 'polypeptide(L)'
;HANEWITTPLVMKFLSDYCYCYTNNLPIYGYSARELYNNSTIYIMPMVNPDGVNLVTGEIPKNSSLYSNTKLIASRYPNIPFPNGWKANIRGVDLNLQFPAGWLKAREIKFAQGYTSPAPRDFVGFGPLTEPEALNIYSFTFLQNFRLVITFHTQGKVIYWQFQDYAPPDAKYIGKQFEAASGYSLESTPFNSSFAGYKDWFIQNFNKPGYTIECGEGVAPLPTSQFNEIYNDILGIFVLGAIL
;
A
#
# COMPACT_ATOMS: atom_id res chain seq x y z
N HIS A 1 -1.21 0.64 -5.16
CA HIS A 1 -1.37 1.20 -6.51
C HIS A 1 -1.27 0.12 -7.58
N ALA A 2 -1.87 0.35 -8.76
CA ALA A 2 -1.95 -0.65 -9.83
C ALA A 2 -0.58 -1.10 -10.37
N ASN A 3 0.35 -0.17 -10.57
CA ASN A 3 1.68 -0.48 -11.09
C ASN A 3 2.69 -0.95 -10.03
N GLU A 4 2.25 -1.10 -8.79
CA GLU A 4 3.05 -1.61 -7.67
C GLU A 4 2.72 -3.09 -7.37
N TRP A 5 2.25 -3.82 -8.38
CA TRP A 5 1.70 -5.18 -8.28
C TRP A 5 2.66 -6.24 -7.72
N ILE A 6 3.99 -6.00 -7.76
CA ILE A 6 4.99 -6.90 -7.16
C ILE A 6 4.73 -7.12 -5.66
N THR A 7 4.07 -6.18 -4.99
CA THR A 7 3.71 -6.29 -3.56
C THR A 7 2.73 -7.42 -3.29
N THR A 8 1.84 -7.74 -4.23
CA THR A 8 0.88 -8.85 -4.11
C THR A 8 1.58 -10.22 -3.98
N PRO A 9 2.45 -10.66 -4.90
CA PRO A 9 3.16 -11.93 -4.73
C PRO A 9 4.12 -11.94 -3.53
N LEU A 10 4.66 -10.80 -3.08
CA LEU A 10 5.46 -10.72 -1.85
C LEU A 10 4.64 -11.10 -0.61
N VAL A 11 3.45 -10.52 -0.47
CA VAL A 11 2.52 -10.82 0.63
C VAL A 11 2.04 -12.28 0.56
N MET A 12 1.74 -12.78 -0.64
CA MET A 12 1.32 -14.18 -0.84
C MET A 12 2.43 -15.18 -0.53
N LYS A 13 3.68 -14.81 -0.84
CA LYS A 13 4.84 -15.64 -0.45
C LYS A 13 5.00 -15.70 1.06
N PHE A 14 4.87 -14.57 1.76
CA PHE A 14 4.87 -14.58 3.23
C PHE A 14 3.79 -15.51 3.78
N LEU A 15 2.57 -15.44 3.29
CA LEU A 15 1.49 -16.33 3.72
C LEU A 15 1.85 -17.81 3.50
N SER A 16 2.40 -18.15 2.33
CA SER A 16 2.83 -19.51 2.00
C SER A 16 3.93 -19.99 2.94
N ASP A 17 4.97 -19.18 3.14
CA ASP A 17 6.10 -19.52 4.00
C ASP A 17 5.67 -19.64 5.47
N TYR A 18 4.78 -18.76 5.93
CA TYR A 18 4.23 -18.82 7.28
C TYR A 18 3.42 -20.10 7.52
N CYS A 19 2.54 -20.47 6.60
CA CYS A 19 1.78 -21.73 6.67
C CYS A 19 2.70 -22.96 6.65
N TYR A 20 3.72 -22.94 5.80
CA TYR A 20 4.72 -24.00 5.74
C TYR A 20 5.50 -24.14 7.07
N CYS A 21 5.99 -23.04 7.61
CA CYS A 21 6.71 -23.04 8.88
C CYS A 21 5.81 -23.49 10.04
N TYR A 22 4.55 -23.03 10.07
CA TYR A 22 3.58 -23.47 11.08
C TYR A 22 3.33 -24.98 11.04
N THR A 23 3.09 -25.54 9.84
CA THR A 23 2.78 -26.95 9.66
C THR A 23 3.97 -27.85 10.03
N ASN A 24 5.18 -27.41 9.70
CA ASN A 24 6.39 -28.19 9.91
C ASN A 24 7.10 -27.87 11.25
N ASN A 25 6.49 -27.04 12.10
CA ASN A 25 7.06 -26.60 13.38
C ASN A 25 8.45 -25.95 13.22
N LEU A 26 8.59 -25.12 12.18
CA LEU A 26 9.82 -24.40 11.86
C LEU A 26 9.73 -22.93 12.31
N PRO A 27 10.85 -22.28 12.55
CA PRO A 27 10.89 -20.84 12.77
C PRO A 27 10.71 -20.07 11.45
N ILE A 28 10.13 -18.88 11.54
CA ILE A 28 10.10 -17.88 10.47
C ILE A 28 10.77 -16.61 11.01
N TYR A 29 11.77 -16.10 10.33
CA TYR A 29 12.58 -14.95 10.79
C TYR A 29 13.06 -15.09 12.25
N GLY A 30 13.47 -16.31 12.65
CA GLY A 30 13.96 -16.62 14.01
C GLY A 30 12.88 -16.79 15.09
N TYR A 31 11.59 -16.62 14.76
CA TYR A 31 10.46 -16.78 15.69
C TYR A 31 9.68 -18.07 15.40
N SER A 32 9.14 -18.70 16.43
CA SER A 32 8.27 -19.87 16.28
C SER A 32 6.99 -19.49 15.53
N ALA A 33 6.74 -20.09 14.36
CA ALA A 33 5.50 -19.82 13.61
C ALA A 33 4.24 -20.21 14.39
N ARG A 34 4.32 -21.22 15.28
CA ARG A 34 3.20 -21.63 16.14
C ARG A 34 2.93 -20.62 17.25
N GLU A 35 3.97 -20.04 17.84
CA GLU A 35 3.79 -18.96 18.84
C GLU A 35 3.18 -17.71 18.22
N LEU A 36 3.64 -17.34 17.02
CA LEU A 36 2.99 -16.25 16.25
C LEU A 36 1.51 -16.52 16.04
N TYR A 37 1.14 -17.71 15.62
CA TYR A 37 -0.25 -18.10 15.38
C TYR A 37 -1.09 -18.05 16.66
N ASN A 38 -0.55 -18.49 17.79
CA ASN A 38 -1.27 -18.54 19.06
C ASN A 38 -1.47 -17.15 19.68
N ASN A 39 -0.60 -16.17 19.36
CA ASN A 39 -0.58 -14.86 20.00
C ASN A 39 -1.11 -13.72 19.13
N SER A 40 -1.26 -13.95 17.81
CA SER A 40 -1.71 -12.89 16.90
C SER A 40 -2.61 -13.40 15.77
N THR A 41 -3.52 -12.55 15.35
CA THR A 41 -4.32 -12.75 14.14
C THR A 41 -3.83 -11.80 13.06
N ILE A 42 -3.40 -12.36 11.93
CA ILE A 42 -2.89 -11.60 10.79
C ILE A 42 -3.99 -11.58 9.71
N TYR A 43 -4.45 -10.39 9.36
CA TYR A 43 -5.35 -10.18 8.22
C TYR A 43 -4.54 -9.75 7.02
N ILE A 44 -4.69 -10.44 5.91
CA ILE A 44 -3.97 -10.18 4.66
C ILE A 44 -4.95 -9.80 3.58
N MET A 45 -4.75 -8.63 2.98
CA MET A 45 -5.42 -8.19 1.77
C MET A 45 -4.39 -8.07 0.65
N PRO A 46 -4.21 -9.12 -0.16
CA PRO A 46 -3.06 -9.20 -1.08
C PRO A 46 -3.16 -8.24 -2.28
N MET A 47 -4.38 -7.82 -2.66
CA MET A 47 -4.60 -6.96 -3.83
C MET A 47 -5.79 -6.04 -3.58
N VAL A 48 -5.52 -4.75 -3.41
CA VAL A 48 -6.54 -3.73 -3.15
C VAL A 48 -7.21 -3.26 -4.46
N ASN A 49 -6.46 -3.23 -5.56
CA ASN A 49 -6.85 -2.65 -6.84
C ASN A 49 -6.75 -3.69 -7.97
N PRO A 50 -7.62 -4.71 -8.01
CA PRO A 50 -7.51 -5.81 -8.97
C PRO A 50 -7.66 -5.36 -10.42
N ASP A 51 -8.61 -4.47 -10.70
CA ASP A 51 -8.84 -4.01 -12.08
C ASP A 51 -7.70 -3.12 -12.59
N GLY A 52 -7.13 -2.27 -11.73
CA GLY A 52 -5.96 -1.48 -12.06
C GLY A 52 -4.73 -2.36 -12.31
N VAL A 53 -4.52 -3.37 -11.49
CA VAL A 53 -3.44 -4.36 -11.69
C VAL A 53 -3.64 -5.09 -13.02
N ASN A 54 -4.83 -5.60 -13.31
CA ASN A 54 -5.15 -6.27 -14.57
C ASN A 54 -4.90 -5.36 -15.79
N LEU A 55 -5.11 -4.05 -15.66
CA LEU A 55 -4.76 -3.09 -16.71
C LEU A 55 -3.24 -3.05 -16.95
N VAL A 56 -2.47 -2.92 -15.88
CA VAL A 56 -1.00 -2.77 -15.97
C VAL A 56 -0.33 -4.06 -16.42
N THR A 57 -0.80 -5.22 -15.97
CA THR A 57 -0.27 -6.54 -16.33
C THR A 57 -0.72 -7.02 -17.71
N GLY A 58 -1.68 -6.32 -18.32
CA GLY A 58 -2.15 -6.62 -19.68
C GLY A 58 -3.26 -7.67 -19.74
N GLU A 59 -3.87 -8.00 -18.62
CA GLU A 59 -4.99 -8.96 -18.55
C GLU A 59 -6.32 -8.35 -19.08
N ILE A 60 -6.44 -7.01 -19.10
CA ILE A 60 -7.60 -6.35 -19.71
C ILE A 60 -7.49 -6.40 -21.25
N PRO A 61 -8.46 -7.00 -21.96
CA PRO A 61 -8.41 -7.07 -23.42
C PRO A 61 -8.37 -5.69 -24.06
N LYS A 62 -7.40 -5.46 -24.98
CA LYS A 62 -7.20 -4.16 -25.64
C LYS A 62 -8.40 -3.69 -26.49
N ASN A 63 -9.27 -4.61 -26.90
CA ASN A 63 -10.51 -4.32 -27.65
C ASN A 63 -11.71 -4.09 -26.74
N SER A 64 -11.55 -4.13 -25.41
CA SER A 64 -12.65 -3.88 -24.47
C SER A 64 -12.96 -2.39 -24.34
N SER A 65 -14.20 -2.07 -23.96
CA SER A 65 -14.59 -0.70 -23.61
C SER A 65 -13.82 -0.19 -22.39
N LEU A 66 -13.50 -1.08 -21.45
CA LEU A 66 -12.76 -0.77 -20.24
C LEU A 66 -11.34 -0.26 -20.58
N TYR A 67 -10.61 -0.99 -21.46
CA TYR A 67 -9.29 -0.55 -21.93
C TYR A 67 -9.38 0.76 -22.70
N SER A 68 -10.39 0.92 -23.57
CA SER A 68 -10.59 2.14 -24.35
C SER A 68 -10.83 3.35 -23.47
N ASN A 69 -11.62 3.20 -22.41
CA ASN A 69 -11.89 4.27 -21.46
C ASN A 69 -10.63 4.67 -20.67
N THR A 70 -9.84 3.70 -20.19
CA THR A 70 -8.58 4.01 -19.50
C THR A 70 -7.58 4.69 -20.42
N LYS A 71 -7.49 4.27 -21.68
CA LYS A 71 -6.66 4.92 -22.70
C LYS A 71 -7.09 6.36 -22.98
N LEU A 72 -8.41 6.63 -23.00
CA LEU A 72 -8.94 7.99 -23.12
C LEU A 72 -8.60 8.86 -21.93
N ILE A 73 -8.65 8.32 -20.70
CA ILE A 73 -8.18 9.03 -19.51
C ILE A 73 -6.69 9.34 -19.64
N ALA A 74 -5.88 8.34 -19.95
CA ALA A 74 -4.41 8.46 -20.08
C ALA A 74 -4.00 9.49 -21.15
N SER A 75 -4.77 9.62 -22.25
CA SER A 75 -4.46 10.57 -23.32
C SER A 75 -4.45 12.04 -22.89
N ARG A 76 -5.07 12.36 -21.77
CA ARG A 76 -5.05 13.71 -21.16
C ARG A 76 -3.75 13.96 -20.36
N TYR A 77 -2.98 12.93 -20.11
CA TYR A 77 -1.76 12.97 -19.30
C TYR A 77 -0.58 12.32 -20.08
N PRO A 78 -0.16 12.90 -21.21
CA PRO A 78 0.77 12.26 -22.15
C PRO A 78 2.17 12.00 -21.56
N ASN A 79 2.53 12.68 -20.49
CA ASN A 79 3.81 12.48 -19.78
C ASN A 79 3.80 11.27 -18.84
N ILE A 80 2.65 10.63 -18.63
CA ILE A 80 2.55 9.41 -17.81
C ILE A 80 2.49 8.20 -18.75
N PRO A 81 3.48 7.28 -18.71
CA PRO A 81 3.50 6.11 -19.57
C PRO A 81 2.26 5.22 -19.36
N PHE A 82 1.57 4.86 -20.45
CA PHE A 82 0.40 3.99 -20.37
C PHE A 82 0.72 2.59 -20.94
N PRO A 83 0.35 1.49 -20.22
CA PRO A 83 -0.29 1.45 -18.91
C PRO A 83 0.67 1.51 -17.71
N ASN A 84 1.98 1.46 -17.90
CA ASN A 84 2.98 1.26 -16.85
C ASN A 84 2.99 2.35 -15.75
N GLY A 85 2.61 3.58 -16.09
CA GLY A 85 2.48 4.69 -15.13
C GLY A 85 1.14 4.73 -14.39
N TRP A 86 0.24 3.76 -14.62
CA TRP A 86 -1.10 3.75 -14.05
C TRP A 86 -1.09 3.28 -12.59
N LYS A 87 -1.33 4.19 -11.65
CA LYS A 87 -1.45 3.93 -10.20
C LYS A 87 -2.90 3.81 -9.74
N ALA A 88 -3.81 4.49 -10.42
CA ALA A 88 -5.21 4.61 -10.07
C ALA A 88 -5.99 3.28 -10.18
N ASN A 89 -7.22 3.27 -9.68
CA ASN A 89 -8.15 2.21 -10.02
C ASN A 89 -8.61 2.35 -11.50
N ILE A 90 -9.46 1.45 -11.96
CA ILE A 90 -9.90 1.42 -13.36
C ILE A 90 -10.71 2.67 -13.77
N ARG A 91 -11.23 3.42 -12.80
CA ARG A 91 -11.99 4.66 -12.99
C ARG A 91 -11.10 5.92 -13.03
N GLY A 92 -9.78 5.74 -12.85
CA GLY A 92 -8.83 6.84 -12.81
C GLY A 92 -8.82 7.60 -11.48
N VAL A 93 -9.15 6.94 -10.37
CA VAL A 93 -9.08 7.50 -9.02
C VAL A 93 -7.94 6.84 -8.26
N ASP A 94 -7.08 7.63 -7.65
CA ASP A 94 -5.98 7.15 -6.80
C ASP A 94 -6.53 6.70 -5.44
N LEU A 95 -6.52 5.39 -5.19
CA LEU A 95 -7.13 4.80 -4.00
C LEU A 95 -6.44 5.21 -2.70
N ASN A 96 -5.13 5.54 -2.76
CA ASN A 96 -4.40 6.03 -1.58
C ASN A 96 -4.63 7.53 -1.33
N LEU A 97 -5.60 8.14 -2.01
CA LEU A 97 -6.08 9.51 -1.80
C LEU A 97 -7.60 9.54 -1.51
N GLN A 98 -8.17 8.41 -1.04
CA GLN A 98 -9.61 8.27 -0.83
C GLN A 98 -10.03 8.29 0.64
N PHE A 99 -9.09 8.30 1.58
CA PHE A 99 -9.42 8.23 3.01
C PHE A 99 -9.62 9.62 3.64
N PRO A 100 -10.52 9.75 4.66
CA PRO A 100 -10.88 11.05 5.24
C PRO A 100 -9.84 11.57 6.27
N ALA A 101 -8.56 11.59 5.87
CA ALA A 101 -7.45 12.16 6.62
C ALA A 101 -6.91 13.39 5.87
N GLY A 102 -7.52 14.54 6.11
CA GLY A 102 -7.14 15.76 5.39
C GLY A 102 -7.45 15.73 3.89
N TRP A 103 -8.51 15.03 3.47
CA TRP A 103 -8.87 14.84 2.04
C TRP A 103 -9.01 16.15 1.27
N LEU A 104 -9.60 17.19 1.87
CA LEU A 104 -9.70 18.50 1.24
C LEU A 104 -8.32 19.11 0.94
N LYS A 105 -7.34 18.88 1.83
CA LYS A 105 -5.97 19.34 1.62
C LYS A 105 -5.26 18.54 0.53
N ALA A 106 -5.46 17.22 0.48
CA ALA A 106 -5.01 16.40 -0.63
C ALA A 106 -5.56 16.91 -1.97
N ARG A 107 -6.87 17.20 -2.02
CA ARG A 107 -7.52 17.76 -3.21
C ARG A 107 -6.92 19.10 -3.65
N GLU A 108 -6.73 20.03 -2.72
CA GLU A 108 -6.09 21.32 -3.00
C GLU A 108 -4.72 21.12 -3.65
N ILE A 109 -3.87 20.28 -3.05
CA ILE A 109 -2.52 20.00 -3.53
C ILE A 109 -2.55 19.35 -4.92
N LYS A 110 -3.36 18.29 -5.09
CA LYS A 110 -3.39 17.54 -6.36
C LYS A 110 -4.04 18.34 -7.49
N PHE A 111 -5.04 19.16 -7.19
CA PHE A 111 -5.64 20.06 -8.18
C PHE A 111 -4.65 21.14 -8.63
N ALA A 112 -3.85 21.70 -7.73
CA ALA A 112 -2.77 22.64 -8.09
C ALA A 112 -1.69 21.98 -8.97
N GLN A 113 -1.52 20.64 -8.88
CA GLN A 113 -0.64 19.84 -9.73
C GLN A 113 -1.26 19.44 -11.07
N GLY A 114 -2.54 19.81 -11.34
CA GLY A 114 -3.25 19.53 -12.58
C GLY A 114 -4.13 18.27 -12.58
N TYR A 115 -4.22 17.53 -11.47
CA TYR A 115 -5.04 16.32 -11.37
C TYR A 115 -6.47 16.66 -10.93
N THR A 116 -7.23 17.35 -11.79
CA THR A 116 -8.57 17.86 -11.48
C THR A 116 -9.73 16.95 -11.94
N SER A 117 -9.41 15.90 -12.69
CA SER A 117 -10.34 14.91 -13.25
C SER A 117 -9.70 13.53 -13.26
N PRO A 118 -10.45 12.45 -13.59
CA PRO A 118 -9.89 11.11 -13.66
C PRO A 118 -8.55 11.06 -14.40
N ALA A 119 -7.55 10.45 -13.75
CA ALA A 119 -6.15 10.44 -14.17
C ALA A 119 -5.50 9.07 -13.91
N PRO A 120 -4.37 8.76 -14.57
CA PRO A 120 -3.61 7.55 -14.29
C PRO A 120 -3.09 7.47 -12.85
N ARG A 121 -2.98 8.61 -12.15
CA ARG A 121 -2.52 8.74 -10.77
C ARG A 121 -2.92 10.09 -10.18
N ASP A 122 -2.83 10.25 -8.88
CA ASP A 122 -2.94 11.53 -8.17
C ASP A 122 -4.33 12.21 -8.23
N PHE A 123 -5.34 11.66 -8.90
CA PHE A 123 -6.69 12.16 -8.82
C PHE A 123 -7.39 11.64 -7.57
N VAL A 124 -7.77 12.54 -6.69
CA VAL A 124 -8.36 12.22 -5.36
C VAL A 124 -9.80 11.71 -5.42
N GLY A 125 -10.43 11.70 -6.61
CA GLY A 125 -11.87 11.42 -6.76
C GLY A 125 -12.74 12.66 -6.53
N PHE A 126 -14.05 12.45 -6.54
CA PHE A 126 -15.04 13.52 -6.34
C PHE A 126 -15.42 13.73 -4.87
N GLY A 127 -15.02 12.82 -4.00
CA GLY A 127 -15.18 12.84 -2.55
C GLY A 127 -14.33 11.75 -1.91
N PRO A 128 -14.15 11.76 -0.58
CA PRO A 128 -13.53 10.64 0.11
C PRO A 128 -14.45 9.42 0.07
N LEU A 129 -13.87 8.22 0.02
CA LEU A 129 -14.57 6.94 0.07
C LEU A 129 -15.64 6.74 -1.05
N THR A 130 -15.44 7.37 -2.20
CA THR A 130 -16.33 7.18 -3.36
C THR A 130 -16.01 5.92 -4.15
N GLU A 131 -14.84 5.35 -3.95
CA GLU A 131 -14.41 4.13 -4.63
C GLU A 131 -14.67 2.90 -3.77
N PRO A 132 -15.30 1.84 -4.32
CA PRO A 132 -15.68 0.66 -3.55
C PRO A 132 -14.50 -0.03 -2.89
N GLU A 133 -13.34 -0.03 -3.53
CA GLU A 133 -12.11 -0.61 -2.99
C GLU A 133 -11.70 0.07 -1.67
N ALA A 134 -11.68 1.40 -1.66
CA ALA A 134 -11.35 2.18 -0.47
C ALA A 134 -12.43 2.09 0.61
N LEU A 135 -13.71 2.13 0.22
CA LEU A 135 -14.84 2.01 1.13
C LEU A 135 -14.88 0.64 1.83
N ASN A 136 -14.56 -0.44 1.10
CA ASN A 136 -14.51 -1.79 1.66
C ASN A 136 -13.40 -1.92 2.72
N ILE A 137 -12.20 -1.40 2.45
CA ILE A 137 -11.09 -1.39 3.42
C ILE A 137 -11.46 -0.55 4.65
N TYR A 138 -12.00 0.63 4.42
CA TYR A 138 -12.46 1.53 5.48
C TYR A 138 -13.47 0.83 6.39
N SER A 139 -14.52 0.23 5.82
CA SER A 139 -15.57 -0.46 6.55
C SER A 139 -15.04 -1.69 7.29
N PHE A 140 -14.20 -2.49 6.62
CA PHE A 140 -13.57 -3.66 7.23
C PHE A 140 -12.69 -3.28 8.43
N THR A 141 -11.93 -2.18 8.33
CA THR A 141 -11.06 -1.71 9.40
C THR A 141 -11.87 -1.33 10.67
N PHE A 142 -13.05 -0.75 10.51
CA PHE A 142 -13.93 -0.47 11.66
C PHE A 142 -14.50 -1.74 12.32
N LEU A 143 -14.65 -2.82 11.58
CA LEU A 143 -15.12 -4.10 12.12
C LEU A 143 -14.04 -4.84 12.91
N GLN A 144 -12.78 -4.44 12.74
CA GLN A 144 -11.63 -5.08 13.38
C GLN A 144 -10.99 -4.12 14.39
N ASN A 145 -10.49 -4.68 15.47
CA ASN A 145 -9.72 -3.90 16.45
C ASN A 145 -8.21 -4.08 16.15
N PHE A 146 -7.75 -3.64 14.99
CA PHE A 146 -6.35 -3.76 14.61
C PHE A 146 -5.45 -3.06 15.63
N ARG A 147 -4.33 -3.71 16.00
CA ARG A 147 -3.28 -3.12 16.81
C ARG A 147 -2.41 -2.19 15.96
N LEU A 148 -2.06 -2.63 14.76
CA LEU A 148 -1.35 -1.85 13.75
C LEU A 148 -1.78 -2.25 12.34
N VAL A 149 -1.45 -1.40 11.37
CA VAL A 149 -1.63 -1.68 9.95
C VAL A 149 -0.33 -1.44 9.17
N ILE A 150 -0.11 -2.26 8.14
CA ILE A 150 1.04 -2.13 7.25
C ILE A 150 0.53 -2.13 5.81
N THR A 151 0.92 -1.13 5.02
CA THR A 151 0.65 -1.05 3.59
C THR A 151 1.95 -1.16 2.82
N PHE A 152 1.98 -2.05 1.82
CA PHE A 152 3.15 -2.24 0.97
C PHE A 152 2.93 -1.52 -0.36
N HIS A 153 3.88 -0.67 -0.70
CA HIS A 153 3.98 0.12 -1.91
C HIS A 153 5.34 -0.08 -2.58
N THR A 154 5.59 0.57 -3.69
CA THR A 154 6.90 0.75 -4.30
C THR A 154 7.05 2.23 -4.69
N GLN A 155 8.17 2.88 -4.48
CA GLN A 155 9.53 2.36 -4.28
C GLN A 155 10.35 3.35 -3.45
N GLY A 156 11.56 2.93 -3.01
CA GLY A 156 12.52 3.84 -2.38
C GLY A 156 13.18 3.31 -1.11
N LYS A 157 12.85 2.07 -0.68
CA LYS A 157 13.36 1.44 0.57
C LYS A 157 13.14 2.34 1.80
N VAL A 158 11.91 2.86 1.93
CA VAL A 158 11.50 3.81 2.99
C VAL A 158 10.30 3.26 3.77
N ILE A 159 10.24 3.59 5.04
CA ILE A 159 9.14 3.30 5.96
C ILE A 159 8.55 4.62 6.46
N TYR A 160 7.33 4.95 6.04
CA TYR A 160 6.59 6.08 6.57
C TYR A 160 5.73 5.64 7.75
N TRP A 161 5.82 6.36 8.91
CA TRP A 161 5.27 5.88 10.18
C TRP A 161 4.34 6.86 10.90
N GLN A 162 4.28 8.12 10.50
CA GLN A 162 3.46 9.14 11.15
C GLN A 162 2.52 9.85 10.17
N PHE A 163 1.55 10.58 10.68
CA PHE A 163 0.68 11.47 9.92
C PHE A 163 0.63 12.84 10.59
N GLN A 164 1.19 13.87 9.95
CA GLN A 164 1.30 15.22 10.50
C GLN A 164 1.87 15.19 11.94
N ASP A 165 1.18 15.80 12.90
CA ASP A 165 1.56 15.79 14.32
C ASP A 165 1.06 14.55 15.08
N TYR A 166 0.34 13.63 14.41
CA TYR A 166 -0.09 12.37 15.02
C TYR A 166 1.06 11.38 15.06
N ALA A 167 1.49 11.05 16.28
CA ALA A 167 2.52 10.05 16.56
C ALA A 167 1.98 9.08 17.62
N PRO A 168 1.29 8.00 17.22
CA PRO A 168 0.73 7.06 18.17
C PRO A 168 1.80 6.46 19.11
N PRO A 169 1.42 6.06 20.34
CA PRO A 169 2.32 5.34 21.24
C PRO A 169 2.98 4.16 20.51
N ASP A 170 4.25 3.91 20.83
CA ASP A 170 5.07 2.85 20.28
C ASP A 170 5.33 2.89 18.75
N ALA A 171 4.65 3.74 17.98
CA ALA A 171 4.79 3.77 16.52
C ALA A 171 6.24 4.00 16.06
N LYS A 172 6.95 4.92 16.71
CA LYS A 172 8.36 5.17 16.39
C LYS A 172 9.26 4.00 16.80
N TYR A 173 9.00 3.39 17.95
CA TYR A 173 9.76 2.23 18.43
C TYR A 173 9.61 1.04 17.48
N ILE A 174 8.37 0.69 17.13
CA ILE A 174 8.07 -0.39 16.17
C ILE A 174 8.68 -0.08 14.80
N GLY A 175 8.57 1.18 14.32
CA GLY A 175 9.18 1.61 13.07
C GLY A 175 10.71 1.44 13.07
N LYS A 176 11.38 1.69 14.19
CA LYS A 176 12.82 1.44 14.34
C LYS A 176 13.17 -0.05 14.31
N GLN A 177 12.29 -0.93 14.80
CA GLN A 177 12.48 -2.38 14.64
C GLN A 177 12.34 -2.80 13.16
N PHE A 178 11.38 -2.20 12.43
CA PHE A 178 11.23 -2.44 11.00
C PHE A 178 12.42 -1.93 10.19
N GLU A 179 12.93 -0.73 10.51
CA GLU A 179 14.16 -0.17 9.92
C GLU A 179 15.35 -1.11 10.12
N ALA A 180 15.57 -1.59 11.35
CA ALA A 180 16.65 -2.51 11.67
C ALA A 180 16.52 -3.87 10.96
N ALA A 181 15.28 -4.36 10.80
CA ALA A 181 15.01 -5.65 10.18
C ALA A 181 15.13 -5.61 8.65
N SER A 182 14.80 -4.49 8.01
CA SER A 182 14.74 -4.38 6.56
C SER A 182 15.92 -3.63 5.93
N GLY A 183 16.61 -2.81 6.69
CA GLY A 183 17.59 -1.85 6.18
C GLY A 183 16.94 -0.64 5.47
N TYR A 184 15.61 -0.51 5.51
CA TYR A 184 14.89 0.64 4.95
C TYR A 184 14.93 1.81 5.93
N SER A 185 14.97 3.06 5.42
CA SER A 185 14.98 4.26 6.28
C SER A 185 13.61 4.56 6.88
N LEU A 186 13.57 4.87 8.17
CA LEU A 186 12.35 5.34 8.84
C LEU A 186 12.19 6.85 8.69
N GLU A 187 11.20 7.30 7.94
CA GLU A 187 11.03 8.70 7.56
C GLU A 187 9.61 9.23 7.79
N SER A 188 9.49 10.55 7.82
CA SER A 188 8.20 11.24 7.73
C SER A 188 7.77 11.37 6.29
N THR A 189 6.47 11.18 6.01
CA THR A 189 5.93 11.34 4.66
C THR A 189 6.12 12.79 4.18
N PRO A 190 6.61 13.02 2.96
CA PRO A 190 6.71 14.37 2.39
C PRO A 190 5.33 15.07 2.38
N PHE A 191 5.30 16.35 2.75
CA PHE A 191 4.06 17.10 2.95
C PHE A 191 3.05 16.98 1.81
N ASN A 192 3.49 17.10 0.55
CA ASN A 192 2.60 17.01 -0.62
C ASN A 192 2.01 15.61 -0.88
N SER A 193 2.46 14.59 -0.14
CA SER A 193 2.02 13.20 -0.26
C SER A 193 1.45 12.63 1.06
N SER A 194 1.32 13.49 2.10
CA SER A 194 0.97 13.06 3.44
C SER A 194 -0.48 13.32 3.82
N PHE A 195 -1.41 13.16 2.86
CA PHE A 195 -2.84 13.36 3.11
C PHE A 195 -3.67 12.30 2.39
N ALA A 196 -4.81 11.96 2.99
CA ALA A 196 -5.84 11.08 2.46
C ALA A 196 -5.41 9.62 2.17
N GLY A 197 -4.26 9.19 2.68
CA GLY A 197 -3.83 7.79 2.64
C GLY A 197 -4.53 6.92 3.69
N TYR A 198 -4.57 5.59 3.45
CA TYR A 198 -5.13 4.64 4.41
C TYR A 198 -4.38 4.67 5.75
N LYS A 199 -3.05 4.63 5.72
CA LYS A 199 -2.20 4.75 6.92
C LYS A 199 -2.52 6.05 7.68
N ASP A 200 -2.63 7.17 6.97
CA ASP A 200 -2.86 8.48 7.57
C ASP A 200 -4.20 8.53 8.31
N TRP A 201 -5.24 8.00 7.66
CA TRP A 201 -6.56 7.88 8.28
C TRP A 201 -6.55 6.93 9.48
N PHE A 202 -5.89 5.79 9.38
CA PHE A 202 -5.80 4.84 10.49
C PHE A 202 -5.12 5.46 11.71
N ILE A 203 -3.99 6.13 11.51
CA ILE A 203 -3.28 6.86 12.57
C ILE A 203 -4.18 7.92 13.21
N GLN A 204 -4.80 8.78 12.39
CA GLN A 204 -5.63 9.88 12.87
C GLN A 204 -6.87 9.39 13.62
N ASN A 205 -7.53 8.36 13.10
CA ASN A 205 -8.83 7.93 13.62
C ASN A 205 -8.71 7.01 14.85
N PHE A 206 -7.68 6.15 14.90
CA PHE A 206 -7.54 5.15 15.95
C PHE A 206 -6.41 5.46 16.96
N ASN A 207 -5.54 6.41 16.66
CA ASN A 207 -4.31 6.69 17.42
C ASN A 207 -3.47 5.43 17.64
N LYS A 208 -3.32 4.61 16.60
CA LYS A 208 -2.57 3.36 16.58
C LYS A 208 -1.51 3.37 15.48
N PRO A 209 -0.43 2.56 15.63
CA PRO A 209 0.65 2.50 14.65
C PRO A 209 0.17 2.10 13.25
N GLY A 210 0.57 2.86 12.24
CA GLY A 210 0.32 2.58 10.82
C GLY A 210 1.57 2.87 10.00
N TYR A 211 1.88 2.00 9.04
CA TYR A 211 3.09 2.10 8.24
C TYR A 211 2.79 1.98 6.75
N THR A 212 3.52 2.77 5.97
CA THR A 212 3.65 2.57 4.53
C THR A 212 5.09 2.15 4.25
N ILE A 213 5.25 0.98 3.62
CA ILE A 213 6.55 0.42 3.26
C ILE A 213 6.74 0.57 1.76
N GLU A 214 7.68 1.40 1.35
CA GLU A 214 8.04 1.63 -0.05
C GLU A 214 9.14 0.64 -0.47
N CYS A 215 8.73 -0.50 -1.03
CA CYS A 215 9.60 -1.64 -1.34
C CYS A 215 10.45 -1.42 -2.59
N GLY A 216 11.71 -1.87 -2.54
CA GLY A 216 12.59 -1.91 -3.71
C GLY A 216 13.02 -0.55 -4.24
N GLU A 217 13.68 -0.53 -5.38
CA GLU A 217 14.24 0.68 -5.98
C GLU A 217 13.98 0.77 -7.48
N GLY A 218 14.00 1.98 -8.04
CA GLY A 218 13.85 2.23 -9.47
C GLY A 218 12.54 2.90 -9.83
N VAL A 219 11.86 2.43 -10.87
CA VAL A 219 10.60 2.99 -11.37
C VAL A 219 9.55 1.88 -11.43
N ALA A 220 8.39 2.10 -10.81
CA ALA A 220 7.28 1.16 -10.88
C ALA A 220 6.67 1.10 -12.30
N PRO A 221 6.31 -0.11 -12.80
CA PRO A 221 6.38 -1.41 -12.17
C PRO A 221 7.81 -1.89 -11.97
N LEU A 222 8.15 -2.31 -10.77
CA LEU A 222 9.48 -2.86 -10.51
C LEU A 222 9.66 -4.20 -11.24
N PRO A 223 10.87 -4.50 -11.75
CA PRO A 223 11.13 -5.77 -12.42
C PRO A 223 11.07 -6.93 -11.42
N THR A 224 10.54 -8.07 -11.86
CA THR A 224 10.42 -9.28 -11.05
C THR A 224 11.76 -9.81 -10.54
N SER A 225 12.88 -9.41 -11.15
CA SER A 225 14.23 -9.75 -10.67
C SER A 225 14.53 -9.21 -9.28
N GLN A 226 13.84 -8.15 -8.82
CA GLN A 226 13.98 -7.63 -7.46
C GLN A 226 13.16 -8.43 -6.41
N PHE A 227 12.30 -9.37 -6.83
CA PHE A 227 11.37 -10.04 -5.94
C PHE A 227 12.03 -10.69 -4.72
N ASN A 228 13.09 -11.47 -4.92
CA ASN A 228 13.75 -12.18 -3.83
C ASN A 228 14.48 -11.22 -2.87
N GLU A 229 15.13 -10.19 -3.39
CA GLU A 229 15.77 -9.16 -2.59
C GLU A 229 14.73 -8.45 -1.71
N ILE A 230 13.67 -7.92 -2.33
CA ILE A 230 12.59 -7.22 -1.60
C ILE A 230 11.97 -8.15 -0.55
N TYR A 231 11.68 -9.40 -0.90
CA TYR A 231 11.09 -10.35 0.06
C TYR A 231 11.98 -10.56 1.27
N ASN A 232 13.28 -10.72 1.07
CA ASN A 232 14.24 -10.88 2.16
C ASN A 232 14.32 -9.63 3.05
N ASP A 233 14.31 -8.44 2.44
CA ASP A 233 14.31 -7.17 3.16
C ASP A 233 13.08 -7.05 4.08
N ILE A 234 11.88 -7.36 3.56
CA ILE A 234 10.62 -7.10 4.30
C ILE A 234 10.11 -8.27 5.14
N LEU A 235 10.73 -9.46 5.07
CA LEU A 235 10.29 -10.63 5.85
C LEU A 235 10.22 -10.33 7.35
N GLY A 236 11.23 -9.62 7.87
CA GLY A 236 11.26 -9.20 9.27
C GLY A 236 10.10 -8.26 9.62
N ILE A 237 9.68 -7.39 8.70
CA ILE A 237 8.55 -6.47 8.92
C ILE A 237 7.24 -7.24 9.11
N PHE A 238 6.97 -8.29 8.31
CA PHE A 238 5.78 -9.12 8.48
C PHE A 238 5.75 -9.81 9.85
N VAL A 239 6.87 -10.40 10.25
CA VAL A 239 6.96 -11.17 11.51
C VAL A 239 6.90 -10.23 12.72
N LEU A 240 7.70 -9.17 12.73
CA LEU A 240 7.71 -8.19 13.82
C LEU A 240 6.39 -7.45 13.95
N GLY A 241 5.70 -7.16 12.85
CA GLY A 241 4.35 -6.59 12.88
C GLY A 241 3.31 -7.47 13.55
N ALA A 242 3.54 -8.79 13.59
CA ALA A 242 2.66 -9.72 14.28
C ALA A 242 2.93 -9.84 15.79
N ILE A 243 4.12 -9.50 16.27
CA ILE A 243 4.51 -9.68 17.67
C ILE A 243 4.66 -8.39 18.46
N LEU A 244 5.00 -7.27 17.82
CA LEU A 244 5.14 -5.94 18.43
C LEU A 244 3.83 -5.19 18.45
#